data_90495effe41bba612a66e135e2900bdf
#
_entry.id   90495effe41bba612a66e135e2900bdf
#
_cell.length_a   1.000
_cell.length_b   1.000
_cell.length_c   1.000
_cell.angle_alpha   90.00
_cell.angle_beta   90.00
_cell.angle_gamma   90.00
#
_symmetry.space_group_name_H-M   'P 1'
#
loop_
_entity.id
_entity.type
_entity.pdbx_description
1 polymer ?
#
loop_
_entity_poly.entity_id
_entity_poly.type
_entity_poly.pdbx_seq_one_letter_code
_entity_poly.pdbx_strand_id
1 'polypeptide(L)'
;MYCLLIRKERNMERKKGEKLPRDFYLRDALTVARDLLGKILVHQTPQGILKGKIVEVEAYMGKQDAAAHSCKVRSPRTEVQYGVGGFAYIYLIYGMYYCMNIVSNREEIPEVVLLRALEPLEGLEQMQQRRNVRRQQDLCNGPGKLCSAMDIQKAHYGIDLCGHEIYLEEGEPVTEEEIGVSKQINIDYAGEAKDYEWRFFLKDNP
;
A
#
# COMPACT_ATOMS: atom_id res chain seq x y z
N MET A 1 12.97 -21.27 10.97
CA MET A 1 12.69 -21.07 12.40
C MET A 1 13.37 -19.82 12.96
N TYR A 2 14.64 -19.54 12.69
CA TYR A 2 15.35 -18.34 13.16
C TYR A 2 14.81 -17.02 12.56
N CYS A 3 14.39 -17.02 11.31
CA CYS A 3 13.85 -15.83 10.60
C CYS A 3 12.48 -15.38 11.15
N LEU A 4 11.64 -16.32 11.61
CA LEU A 4 10.34 -16.07 12.23
C LEU A 4 10.44 -15.45 13.63
N LEU A 5 11.49 -15.82 14.39
CA LEU A 5 11.74 -15.27 15.72
C LEU A 5 12.21 -13.80 15.64
N ILE A 6 13.11 -13.48 14.70
CA ILE A 6 13.57 -12.10 14.46
C ILE A 6 12.40 -11.20 13.97
N ARG A 7 11.45 -11.76 13.21
CA ARG A 7 10.25 -11.06 12.75
C ARG A 7 9.32 -10.69 13.91
N LYS A 8 9.12 -11.62 14.86
CA LYS A 8 8.32 -11.37 16.08
C LYS A 8 8.93 -10.31 16.99
N GLU A 9 10.23 -10.32 17.18
CA GLU A 9 10.91 -9.40 18.09
C GLU A 9 10.90 -7.95 17.58
N ARG A 10 11.08 -7.71 16.26
CA ARG A 10 11.06 -6.35 15.69
C ARG A 10 9.67 -5.70 15.63
N ASN A 11 8.60 -6.48 15.46
CA ASN A 11 7.22 -5.94 15.41
C ASN A 11 6.59 -5.79 16.81
N MET A 12 7.09 -6.46 17.84
CA MET A 12 6.53 -6.38 19.20
C MET A 12 6.89 -5.11 19.98
N GLU A 13 7.85 -4.30 19.50
CA GLU A 13 8.31 -3.11 20.23
C GLU A 13 7.60 -1.81 19.84
N ARG A 14 6.87 -1.78 18.72
CA ARG A 14 6.21 -0.54 18.24
C ARG A 14 4.82 -0.40 18.83
N LYS A 15 4.54 0.79 19.35
CA LYS A 15 3.22 1.12 19.94
C LYS A 15 2.24 1.54 18.83
N LYS A 16 0.98 1.14 18.98
CA LYS A 16 -0.11 1.60 18.12
C LYS A 16 -0.09 3.14 17.99
N GLY A 17 -0.22 3.62 16.75
CA GLY A 17 -0.15 5.05 16.42
C GLY A 17 1.28 5.58 16.25
N GLU A 18 2.33 4.78 16.43
CA GLU A 18 3.70 5.17 16.15
C GLU A 18 3.95 5.12 14.63
N LYS A 19 4.58 6.18 14.10
CA LYS A 19 4.90 6.27 12.66
C LYS A 19 5.91 5.21 12.26
N LEU A 20 5.67 4.56 11.10
CA LEU A 20 6.59 3.56 10.57
C LEU A 20 7.92 4.21 10.14
N PRO A 21 9.07 3.70 10.59
CA PRO A 21 10.38 4.22 10.23
C PRO A 21 10.82 3.71 8.84
N ARG A 22 11.86 4.35 8.29
CA ARG A 22 12.43 4.01 6.97
C ARG A 22 12.80 2.54 6.82
N ASP A 23 13.37 1.92 7.84
CA ASP A 23 13.81 0.52 7.81
C ASP A 23 12.65 -0.48 7.59
N PHE A 24 11.41 -0.10 7.93
CA PHE A 24 10.22 -0.88 7.61
C PHE A 24 10.10 -1.12 6.10
N TYR A 25 10.41 -0.12 5.29
CA TYR A 25 10.26 -0.14 3.84
C TYR A 25 11.48 -0.71 3.10
N LEU A 26 12.65 -0.89 3.76
CA LEU A 26 13.90 -1.35 3.15
C LEU A 26 13.97 -2.87 3.00
N ARG A 27 12.84 -3.53 2.80
CA ARG A 27 12.69 -4.98 2.64
C ARG A 27 12.01 -5.27 1.31
N ASP A 28 12.07 -6.53 0.87
CA ASP A 28 11.37 -6.96 -0.36
C ASP A 28 9.86 -6.71 -0.28
N ALA A 29 9.23 -6.53 -1.45
CA ALA A 29 7.81 -6.16 -1.53
C ALA A 29 6.88 -7.23 -0.95
N LEU A 30 7.21 -8.52 -0.99
CA LEU A 30 6.38 -9.57 -0.43
C LEU A 30 6.34 -9.49 1.10
N THR A 31 7.51 -9.25 1.72
CA THR A 31 7.62 -9.04 3.17
C THR A 31 6.89 -7.77 3.61
N VAL A 32 7.11 -6.65 2.89
CA VAL A 32 6.45 -5.37 3.20
C VAL A 32 4.94 -5.49 3.02
N ALA A 33 4.46 -6.15 1.96
CA ALA A 33 3.03 -6.31 1.70
C ALA A 33 2.30 -7.03 2.84
N ARG A 34 2.87 -8.13 3.35
CA ARG A 34 2.28 -8.84 4.50
C ARG A 34 2.25 -7.97 5.76
N ASP A 35 3.36 -7.28 6.04
CA ASP A 35 3.49 -6.46 7.25
C ASP A 35 2.70 -5.14 7.16
N LEU A 36 2.26 -4.71 5.96
CA LEU A 36 1.38 -3.55 5.77
C LEU A 36 -0.07 -3.83 6.17
N LEU A 37 -0.52 -5.08 6.15
CA LEU A 37 -1.86 -5.40 6.61
C LEU A 37 -2.04 -5.03 8.08
N GLY A 38 -3.15 -4.35 8.39
CA GLY A 38 -3.41 -3.82 9.72
C GLY A 38 -2.76 -2.47 10.04
N LYS A 39 -1.78 -1.99 9.27
CA LYS A 39 -1.20 -0.65 9.42
C LYS A 39 -2.19 0.43 9.00
N ILE A 40 -2.02 1.63 9.51
CA ILE A 40 -2.92 2.76 9.28
C ILE A 40 -2.28 3.74 8.31
N LEU A 41 -2.92 3.94 7.16
CA LEU A 41 -2.58 5.03 6.26
C LEU A 41 -3.21 6.32 6.78
N VAL A 42 -2.40 7.35 6.95
CA VAL A 42 -2.80 8.69 7.42
C VAL A 42 -2.52 9.72 6.34
N HIS A 43 -3.48 10.58 6.07
CA HIS A 43 -3.30 11.77 5.26
C HIS A 43 -3.77 13.00 6.05
N GLN A 44 -2.84 13.91 6.33
CA GLN A 44 -3.12 15.20 6.97
C GLN A 44 -3.48 16.21 5.89
N THR A 45 -4.75 16.50 5.73
CA THR A 45 -5.25 17.48 4.77
C THR A 45 -5.55 18.82 5.43
N PRO A 46 -5.66 19.93 4.67
CA PRO A 46 -6.11 21.22 5.22
C PRO A 46 -7.50 21.15 5.87
N GLN A 47 -8.33 20.17 5.49
CA GLN A 47 -9.69 19.98 6.01
C GLN A 47 -9.75 19.04 7.23
N GLY A 48 -8.64 18.44 7.61
CA GLY A 48 -8.55 17.50 8.74
C GLY A 48 -7.80 16.22 8.40
N ILE A 49 -7.81 15.29 9.31
CA ILE A 49 -7.09 14.02 9.20
C ILE A 49 -7.99 12.95 8.59
N LEU A 50 -7.45 12.20 7.64
CA LEU A 50 -8.07 11.01 7.07
C LEU A 50 -7.25 9.79 7.48
N LYS A 51 -7.91 8.75 8.01
CA LYS A 51 -7.24 7.50 8.35
C LYS A 51 -8.00 6.29 7.80
N GLY A 52 -7.22 5.30 7.35
CA GLY A 52 -7.76 4.01 6.94
C GLY A 52 -6.81 2.87 7.27
N LYS A 53 -7.34 1.76 7.80
CA LYS A 53 -6.58 0.53 8.05
C LYS A 53 -6.38 -0.20 6.73
N ILE A 54 -5.14 -0.57 6.42
CA ILE A 54 -4.80 -1.33 5.22
C ILE A 54 -5.33 -2.77 5.39
N VAL A 55 -6.23 -3.19 4.48
CA VAL A 55 -6.87 -4.49 4.54
C VAL A 55 -6.62 -5.35 3.30
N GLU A 56 -6.13 -4.75 2.20
CA GLU A 56 -5.78 -5.48 0.97
C GLU A 56 -4.64 -4.78 0.24
N VAL A 57 -3.65 -5.57 -0.21
CA VAL A 57 -2.47 -5.11 -0.95
C VAL A 57 -2.05 -6.11 -2.02
N GLU A 58 -1.27 -5.64 -3.00
CA GLU A 58 -0.56 -6.49 -3.97
C GLU A 58 0.92 -6.12 -4.02
N ALA A 59 1.79 -7.14 -4.00
CA ALA A 59 3.23 -6.94 -4.17
C ALA A 59 3.61 -7.04 -5.66
N TYR A 60 4.54 -6.19 -6.09
CA TYR A 60 5.13 -6.17 -7.44
C TYR A 60 6.66 -6.19 -7.32
N MET A 61 7.28 -7.24 -7.85
CA MET A 61 8.71 -7.57 -7.65
C MET A 61 9.64 -6.96 -8.71
N GLY A 62 9.24 -5.83 -9.27
CA GLY A 62 10.11 -5.06 -10.16
C GLY A 62 10.51 -5.76 -11.44
N LYS A 63 11.81 -5.83 -11.74
CA LYS A 63 12.35 -6.36 -13.02
C LYS A 63 12.03 -7.84 -13.25
N GLN A 64 11.78 -8.60 -12.22
CA GLN A 64 11.49 -10.04 -12.30
C GLN A 64 10.00 -10.33 -12.45
N ASP A 65 9.15 -9.31 -12.39
CA ASP A 65 7.71 -9.42 -12.38
C ASP A 65 7.11 -8.80 -13.65
N ALA A 66 6.63 -9.62 -14.56
CA ALA A 66 6.02 -9.15 -15.81
C ALA A 66 4.76 -8.29 -15.61
N ALA A 67 4.15 -8.33 -14.43
CA ALA A 67 3.02 -7.46 -14.05
C ALA A 67 3.48 -6.07 -13.59
N ALA A 68 4.72 -5.91 -13.15
CA ALA A 68 5.24 -4.65 -12.63
C ALA A 68 5.48 -3.60 -13.74
N HIS A 69 5.16 -2.33 -13.48
CA HIS A 69 5.44 -1.25 -14.41
C HIS A 69 6.95 -1.05 -14.68
N SER A 70 7.79 -1.43 -13.74
CA SER A 70 9.26 -1.35 -13.81
C SER A 70 9.92 -2.57 -14.46
N CYS A 71 9.15 -3.59 -14.91
CA CYS A 71 9.73 -4.82 -15.48
C CYS A 71 10.47 -4.57 -16.80
N LYS A 72 10.06 -3.58 -17.60
CA LYS A 72 10.62 -3.34 -18.94
C LYS A 72 11.65 -2.23 -18.95
N VAL A 73 11.22 -1.00 -18.77
CA VAL A 73 12.06 0.19 -18.95
C VAL A 73 11.82 1.20 -17.82
N ARG A 74 12.92 1.72 -17.26
CA ARG A 74 12.89 2.89 -16.39
C ARG A 74 12.39 4.10 -17.18
N SER A 75 11.43 4.82 -16.64
CA SER A 75 10.78 5.95 -17.29
C SER A 75 10.50 7.05 -16.27
N PRO A 76 10.21 8.30 -16.67
CA PRO A 76 9.83 9.35 -15.74
C PRO A 76 8.64 8.99 -14.85
N ARG A 77 7.73 8.12 -15.36
CA ARG A 77 6.60 7.60 -14.59
C ARG A 77 7.04 6.65 -13.47
N THR A 78 8.04 5.81 -13.72
CA THR A 78 8.50 4.77 -12.77
C THR A 78 9.74 5.18 -11.99
N GLU A 79 10.25 6.38 -12.19
CA GLU A 79 11.51 6.86 -11.61
C GLU A 79 11.58 6.68 -10.10
N VAL A 80 10.52 7.05 -9.37
CA VAL A 80 10.47 6.94 -7.90
C VAL A 80 10.61 5.50 -7.40
N GLN A 81 10.26 4.50 -8.21
CA GLN A 81 10.38 3.08 -7.83
C GLN A 81 11.84 2.64 -7.69
N TYR A 82 12.78 3.34 -8.36
CA TYR A 82 14.22 3.05 -8.30
C TYR A 82 14.92 3.77 -7.15
N GLY A 83 14.21 4.61 -6.40
CA GLY A 83 14.70 5.22 -5.17
C GLY A 83 14.63 4.26 -3.98
N VAL A 84 15.05 4.77 -2.83
CA VAL A 84 14.96 4.05 -1.54
C VAL A 84 13.50 3.82 -1.14
N GLY A 85 13.21 2.71 -0.50
CA GLY A 85 11.88 2.38 0.00
C GLY A 85 11.27 3.44 0.92
N GLY A 86 9.93 3.52 0.97
CA GLY A 86 9.17 4.47 1.81
C GLY A 86 8.78 5.77 1.09
N PHE A 87 8.77 5.76 -0.24
CA PHE A 87 8.18 6.83 -1.05
C PHE A 87 6.90 6.37 -1.73
N ALA A 88 5.99 7.29 -2.04
CA ALA A 88 4.75 6.95 -2.72
C ALA A 88 4.95 6.96 -4.25
N TYR A 89 4.61 5.86 -4.90
CA TYR A 89 4.47 5.78 -6.35
C TYR A 89 2.99 5.90 -6.72
N ILE A 90 2.61 7.03 -7.31
CA ILE A 90 1.23 7.31 -7.69
C ILE A 90 1.13 7.39 -9.21
N TYR A 91 0.15 6.68 -9.78
CA TYR A 91 -0.10 6.72 -11.22
C TYR A 91 -1.59 6.81 -11.54
N LEU A 92 -1.90 7.34 -12.71
CA LEU A 92 -3.25 7.44 -13.24
C LEU A 92 -3.60 6.15 -14.00
N ILE A 93 -4.76 5.57 -13.72
CA ILE A 93 -5.33 4.42 -14.43
C ILE A 93 -6.66 4.80 -15.07
N TYR A 94 -6.94 4.26 -16.26
CA TYR A 94 -8.15 4.55 -17.05
C TYR A 94 -8.41 6.03 -17.31
N GLY A 95 -7.38 6.87 -17.23
CA GLY A 95 -7.49 8.32 -17.44
C GLY A 95 -8.25 9.10 -16.35
N MET A 96 -8.71 8.44 -15.27
CA MET A 96 -9.58 9.08 -14.27
C MET A 96 -9.28 8.72 -12.81
N TYR A 97 -8.60 7.65 -12.52
CA TYR A 97 -8.35 7.21 -11.15
C TYR A 97 -6.86 7.15 -10.84
N TYR A 98 -6.48 7.58 -9.65
CA TYR A 98 -5.14 7.37 -9.13
C TYR A 98 -5.05 6.05 -8.38
N CYS A 99 -3.88 5.42 -8.44
CA CYS A 99 -3.51 4.27 -7.63
C CYS A 99 -2.26 4.63 -6.85
N MET A 100 -2.22 4.27 -5.56
CA MET A 100 -1.08 4.50 -4.68
C MET A 100 -0.35 3.20 -4.41
N ASN A 101 0.97 3.26 -4.62
CA ASN A 101 1.89 2.19 -4.23
C ASN A 101 2.93 2.74 -3.25
N ILE A 102 3.40 1.88 -2.39
CA ILE A 102 4.53 2.13 -1.50
C ILE A 102 5.77 1.53 -2.14
N VAL A 103 6.79 2.34 -2.40
CA VAL A 103 8.10 1.86 -2.85
C VAL A 103 8.74 1.09 -1.72
N SER A 104 9.28 -0.08 -2.02
CA SER A 104 9.99 -0.93 -1.05
C SER A 104 11.40 -1.25 -1.55
N ASN A 105 12.19 -1.90 -0.68
CA ASN A 105 13.56 -2.31 -0.94
C ASN A 105 14.57 -1.14 -1.02
N ARG A 106 15.80 -1.44 -1.43
CA ARG A 106 16.92 -0.49 -1.55
C ARG A 106 16.87 0.18 -2.93
N GLU A 107 17.65 1.23 -3.07
CA GLU A 107 17.86 1.89 -4.38
C GLU A 107 18.19 0.88 -5.49
N GLU A 108 17.74 1.17 -6.70
CA GLU A 108 17.87 0.36 -7.92
C GLU A 108 17.16 -1.02 -7.89
N ILE A 109 16.39 -1.32 -6.84
CA ILE A 109 15.50 -2.48 -6.78
C ILE A 109 14.05 -1.98 -6.81
N PRO A 110 13.42 -1.86 -8.02
CA PRO A 110 12.16 -1.14 -8.20
C PRO A 110 10.93 -2.00 -7.80
N GLU A 111 10.86 -2.38 -6.56
CA GLU A 111 9.75 -3.12 -5.97
C GLU A 111 8.73 -2.18 -5.34
N VAL A 112 7.46 -2.52 -5.44
CA VAL A 112 6.38 -1.70 -4.86
C VAL A 112 5.25 -2.57 -4.31
N VAL A 113 4.49 -2.00 -3.37
CA VAL A 113 3.26 -2.60 -2.85
C VAL A 113 2.09 -1.67 -3.18
N LEU A 114 1.16 -2.15 -3.99
CA LEU A 114 -0.09 -1.47 -4.32
C LEU A 114 -1.07 -1.57 -3.15
N LEU A 115 -1.59 -0.45 -2.68
CA LEU A 115 -2.72 -0.41 -1.76
C LEU A 115 -4.02 -0.63 -2.53
N ARG A 116 -4.78 -1.67 -2.17
CA ARG A 116 -6.01 -2.06 -2.87
C ARG A 116 -7.28 -1.67 -2.13
N ALA A 117 -7.29 -1.88 -0.82
CA ALA A 117 -8.44 -1.49 0.00
C ALA A 117 -8.01 -1.04 1.40
N LEU A 118 -8.82 -0.13 1.95
CA LEU A 118 -8.71 0.35 3.32
C LEU A 118 -10.06 0.17 4.03
N GLU A 119 -10.02 -0.13 5.32
CA GLU A 119 -11.14 0.07 6.23
C GLU A 119 -11.09 1.52 6.74
N PRO A 120 -12.05 2.39 6.38
CA PRO A 120 -12.05 3.79 6.81
C PRO A 120 -12.20 3.93 8.33
N LEU A 121 -11.37 4.76 8.97
CA LEU A 121 -11.35 4.95 10.42
C LEU A 121 -11.66 6.39 10.85
N GLU A 122 -11.13 7.39 10.15
CA GLU A 122 -11.26 8.81 10.49
C GLU A 122 -11.46 9.64 9.23
N GLY A 123 -12.26 10.72 9.32
CA GLY A 123 -12.58 11.59 8.18
C GLY A 123 -13.70 11.04 7.28
N LEU A 124 -14.60 10.22 7.81
CA LEU A 124 -15.66 9.51 7.06
C LEU A 124 -16.56 10.45 6.25
N GLU A 125 -16.97 11.58 6.81
CA GLU A 125 -17.82 12.55 6.11
C GLU A 125 -17.13 13.12 4.87
N GLN A 126 -15.86 13.46 4.97
CA GLN A 126 -15.04 13.96 3.87
C GLN A 126 -14.87 12.88 2.78
N MET A 127 -14.60 11.63 3.18
CA MET A 127 -14.52 10.49 2.27
C MET A 127 -15.85 10.27 1.53
N GLN A 128 -16.99 10.34 2.23
CA GLN A 128 -18.33 10.20 1.65
C GLN A 128 -18.62 11.29 0.63
N GLN A 129 -18.28 12.55 0.94
CA GLN A 129 -18.45 13.68 0.01
C GLN A 129 -17.65 13.48 -1.28
N ARG A 130 -16.36 13.08 -1.17
CA ARG A 130 -15.50 12.85 -2.35
C ARG A 130 -15.95 11.65 -3.19
N ARG A 131 -16.45 10.61 -2.53
CA ARG A 131 -16.87 9.36 -3.18
C ARG A 131 -18.34 9.39 -3.66
N ASN A 132 -19.15 10.29 -3.13
CA ASN A 132 -20.61 10.31 -3.34
C ASN A 132 -21.29 8.95 -3.08
N VAL A 133 -20.88 8.27 -1.99
CA VAL A 133 -21.45 6.99 -1.55
C VAL A 133 -21.82 7.06 -0.08
N ARG A 134 -22.84 6.29 0.33
CA ARG A 134 -23.39 6.34 1.68
C ARG A 134 -22.82 5.24 2.59
N ARG A 135 -22.59 4.05 2.02
CA ARG A 135 -22.12 2.92 2.81
C ARG A 135 -20.62 3.03 3.05
N GLN A 136 -20.18 2.90 4.29
CA GLN A 136 -18.79 3.02 4.67
C GLN A 136 -17.89 1.99 3.96
N GLN A 137 -18.35 0.77 3.80
CA GLN A 137 -17.64 -0.31 3.10
C GLN A 137 -17.38 -0.02 1.60
N ASP A 138 -18.14 0.89 0.98
CA ASP A 138 -17.94 1.27 -0.42
C ASP A 138 -16.93 2.42 -0.62
N LEU A 139 -16.45 3.03 0.46
CA LEU A 139 -15.57 4.20 0.40
C LEU A 139 -14.21 3.86 -0.18
N CYS A 140 -13.58 2.79 0.31
CA CYS A 140 -12.17 2.48 0.01
C CYS A 140 -11.94 1.02 -0.46
N ASN A 141 -12.98 0.35 -0.99
CA ASN A 141 -12.91 -1.04 -1.46
C ASN A 141 -12.42 -1.15 -2.91
N GLY A 142 -11.30 -0.54 -3.22
CA GLY A 142 -10.62 -0.58 -4.51
C GLY A 142 -9.56 0.51 -4.63
N PRO A 143 -8.48 0.31 -5.43
CA PRO A 143 -7.31 1.19 -5.45
C PRO A 143 -7.64 2.63 -5.88
N GLY A 144 -8.47 2.81 -6.90
CA GLY A 144 -8.93 4.15 -7.30
C GLY A 144 -9.90 4.76 -6.30
N LYS A 145 -10.73 3.94 -5.68
CA LYS A 145 -11.71 4.38 -4.67
C LYS A 145 -11.01 4.90 -3.41
N LEU A 146 -10.03 4.16 -2.90
CA LEU A 146 -9.27 4.59 -1.73
C LEU A 146 -8.50 5.90 -2.00
N CYS A 147 -7.88 6.06 -3.16
CA CYS A 147 -7.20 7.31 -3.50
C CYS A 147 -8.17 8.50 -3.54
N SER A 148 -9.35 8.32 -4.14
CA SER A 148 -10.39 9.35 -4.14
C SER A 148 -10.88 9.69 -2.72
N ALA A 149 -11.16 8.69 -1.90
CA ALA A 149 -11.62 8.88 -0.52
C ALA A 149 -10.57 9.59 0.35
N MET A 150 -9.32 9.16 0.24
CA MET A 150 -8.17 9.68 1.00
C MET A 150 -7.58 10.97 0.43
N ASP A 151 -8.18 11.53 -0.64
CA ASP A 151 -7.68 12.72 -1.35
C ASP A 151 -6.25 12.56 -1.90
N ILE A 152 -5.88 11.36 -2.33
CA ILE A 152 -4.56 11.06 -2.88
C ILE A 152 -4.56 11.34 -4.38
N GLN A 153 -3.67 12.22 -4.81
CA GLN A 153 -3.62 12.78 -6.17
C GLN A 153 -2.20 12.72 -6.74
N LYS A 154 -2.04 13.10 -8.01
CA LYS A 154 -0.74 13.16 -8.70
C LYS A 154 0.31 14.01 -7.95
N ALA A 155 -0.13 15.06 -7.27
CA ALA A 155 0.77 15.93 -6.50
C ALA A 155 1.57 15.17 -5.42
N HIS A 156 1.04 14.05 -4.92
CA HIS A 156 1.69 13.20 -3.92
C HIS A 156 2.65 12.16 -4.52
N TYR A 157 2.87 12.17 -5.85
CA TYR A 157 3.92 11.32 -6.46
C TYR A 157 5.29 11.66 -5.89
N GLY A 158 5.98 10.68 -5.34
CA GLY A 158 7.29 10.84 -4.74
C GLY A 158 7.29 11.47 -3.34
N ILE A 159 6.12 11.57 -2.68
CA ILE A 159 6.08 12.03 -1.28
C ILE A 159 6.76 11.00 -0.36
N ASP A 160 7.50 11.49 0.61
CA ASP A 160 8.16 10.68 1.63
C ASP A 160 7.16 10.24 2.71
N LEU A 161 6.94 8.92 2.82
CA LEU A 161 6.03 8.33 3.81
C LEU A 161 6.61 8.30 5.24
N CYS A 162 7.84 8.73 5.44
CA CYS A 162 8.39 9.06 6.75
C CYS A 162 8.17 10.54 7.12
N GLY A 163 7.59 11.34 6.20
CA GLY A 163 7.23 12.74 6.37
C GLY A 163 6.00 12.97 7.26
N HIS A 164 5.27 14.07 7.02
CA HIS A 164 4.17 14.49 7.89
C HIS A 164 2.80 14.57 7.18
N GLU A 165 2.77 14.68 5.86
CA GLU A 165 1.54 14.87 5.09
C GLU A 165 0.82 13.53 4.86
N ILE A 166 1.50 12.57 4.20
CA ILE A 166 1.04 11.20 4.05
C ILE A 166 2.07 10.27 4.69
N TYR A 167 1.63 9.41 5.60
CA TYR A 167 2.51 8.48 6.30
C TYR A 167 1.72 7.26 6.80
N LEU A 168 2.45 6.27 7.31
CA LEU A 168 1.85 5.10 7.92
C LEU A 168 2.15 5.05 9.41
N GLU A 169 1.14 4.62 10.17
CA GLU A 169 1.24 4.35 11.61
C GLU A 169 1.11 2.85 11.91
N GLU A 170 1.71 2.43 13.01
CA GLU A 170 1.50 1.11 13.58
C GLU A 170 0.03 0.93 13.96
N GLY A 171 -0.57 -0.19 13.52
CA GLY A 171 -1.93 -0.57 13.83
C GLY A 171 -2.00 -1.73 14.82
N GLU A 172 -3.16 -2.40 14.87
CA GLU A 172 -3.28 -3.65 15.63
C GLU A 172 -2.45 -4.75 14.96
N PRO A 173 -1.81 -5.62 15.74
CA PRO A 173 -1.10 -6.77 15.20
C PRO A 173 -2.04 -7.68 14.40
N VAL A 174 -1.55 -8.17 13.26
CA VAL A 174 -2.22 -9.15 12.41
C VAL A 174 -1.46 -10.47 12.47
N THR A 175 -2.15 -11.55 12.71
CA THR A 175 -1.58 -12.91 12.72
C THR A 175 -1.55 -13.50 11.31
N GLU A 176 -0.68 -14.49 11.06
CA GLU A 176 -0.62 -15.17 9.75
C GLU A 176 -1.93 -15.90 9.40
N GLU A 177 -2.69 -16.38 10.40
CA GLU A 177 -3.98 -17.02 10.20
C GLU A 177 -5.06 -16.06 9.67
N GLU A 178 -4.95 -14.77 9.98
CA GLU A 178 -5.87 -13.72 9.50
C GLU A 178 -5.58 -13.31 8.07
N ILE A 179 -4.39 -13.64 7.53
CA ILE A 179 -4.00 -13.25 6.18
C ILE A 179 -4.51 -14.26 5.16
N GLY A 180 -5.30 -13.77 4.20
CA GLY A 180 -5.63 -14.46 2.97
C GLY A 180 -4.61 -14.17 1.88
N VAL A 181 -4.38 -15.17 1.02
CA VAL A 181 -3.43 -15.07 -0.10
C VAL A 181 -4.15 -15.48 -1.38
N SER A 182 -3.93 -14.75 -2.47
CA SER A 182 -4.48 -15.07 -3.78
C SER A 182 -3.67 -14.43 -4.91
N LYS A 183 -4.07 -14.73 -6.15
CA LYS A 183 -3.50 -14.09 -7.34
C LYS A 183 -3.84 -12.59 -7.36
N GLN A 184 -2.94 -11.80 -7.97
CA GLN A 184 -3.16 -10.40 -8.27
C GLN A 184 -4.34 -10.20 -9.23
N ILE A 185 -4.94 -9.01 -9.24
CA ILE A 185 -6.16 -8.72 -10.02
C ILE A 185 -5.83 -7.92 -11.28
N ASN A 186 -6.46 -8.28 -12.41
CA ASN A 186 -6.35 -7.61 -13.71
C ASN A 186 -4.94 -7.58 -14.30
N ILE A 187 -4.19 -8.67 -14.16
CA ILE A 187 -2.85 -8.85 -14.73
C ILE A 187 -2.76 -9.98 -15.75
N ASP A 188 -3.85 -10.30 -16.45
CA ASP A 188 -3.91 -11.40 -17.43
C ASP A 188 -2.85 -11.30 -18.55
N TYR A 189 -2.35 -10.09 -18.79
CA TYR A 189 -1.27 -9.81 -19.75
C TYR A 189 0.13 -10.23 -19.27
N ALA A 190 0.29 -10.60 -18.00
CA ALA A 190 1.60 -10.77 -17.35
C ALA A 190 2.20 -12.19 -17.52
N GLY A 191 1.71 -13.01 -18.46
CA GLY A 191 2.25 -14.35 -18.70
C GLY A 191 2.15 -15.25 -17.46
N GLU A 192 3.26 -15.83 -17.03
CA GLU A 192 3.32 -16.69 -15.84
C GLU A 192 3.09 -15.90 -14.52
N ALA A 193 3.41 -14.59 -14.49
CA ALA A 193 3.24 -13.77 -13.30
C ALA A 193 1.78 -13.66 -12.85
N LYS A 194 0.79 -13.84 -13.75
CA LYS A 194 -0.64 -13.89 -13.41
C LYS A 194 -1.00 -14.99 -12.42
N ASP A 195 -0.15 -16.01 -12.29
CA ASP A 195 -0.39 -17.18 -11.43
C ASP A 195 0.29 -17.04 -10.06
N TYR A 196 1.06 -15.98 -9.85
CA TYR A 196 1.69 -15.74 -8.56
C TYR A 196 0.67 -15.25 -7.53
N GLU A 197 0.74 -15.83 -6.32
CA GLU A 197 -0.13 -15.49 -5.19
C GLU A 197 0.46 -14.32 -4.39
N TRP A 198 0.56 -13.15 -5.02
CA TRP A 198 1.17 -11.94 -4.45
C TRP A 198 0.16 -10.86 -4.06
N ARG A 199 -1.10 -11.26 -3.89
CA ARG A 199 -2.15 -10.44 -3.28
C ARG A 199 -2.45 -10.96 -1.88
N PHE A 200 -2.42 -10.07 -0.91
CA PHE A 200 -2.64 -10.34 0.51
C PHE A 200 -3.80 -9.51 1.03
N PHE A 201 -4.65 -10.09 1.88
CA PHE A 201 -5.82 -9.42 2.43
C PHE A 201 -6.20 -9.98 3.80
N LEU A 202 -6.93 -9.18 4.62
CA LEU A 202 -7.51 -9.64 5.87
C LEU A 202 -8.79 -10.43 5.57
N LYS A 203 -8.87 -11.69 6.02
CA LYS A 203 -9.97 -12.62 5.70
C LYS A 203 -11.35 -12.15 6.15
N ASP A 204 -11.42 -11.56 7.35
CA ASP A 204 -12.69 -11.18 7.98
C ASP A 204 -13.05 -9.71 7.77
N ASN A 205 -12.43 -9.05 6.79
CA ASN A 205 -12.76 -7.68 6.42
C ASN A 205 -13.74 -7.69 5.23
N PRO A 206 -14.96 -7.09 5.36
CA PRO A 206 -15.99 -7.09 4.31
C PRO A 206 -15.67 -6.24 3.10
#